data_1729b0b981cef0fc3a83b18e09a7c0d7
#
_entry.id   1729b0b981cef0fc3a83b18e09a7c0d7
#
_cell.length_a   1.000
_cell.length_b   1.000
_cell.length_c   1.000
_cell.angle_alpha   90.00
_cell.angle_beta   90.00
_cell.angle_gamma   90.00
#
_symmetry.space_group_name_H-M   'P 1'
#
loop_
_entity.id
_entity.type
_entity.pdbx_description
1 polymer ?
#
loop_
_entity_poly.entity_id
_entity_poly.type
_entity_poly.pdbx_seq_one_letter_code
_entity_poly.pdbx_strand_id
1 'polypeptide(L)'
;AQENRGLALLIFIGILWLTEAFNITVTSLMVPVVAIGLGLINTQKALAPFSTPIIYMFFGGFVVAAVLQIQNLDKIIANYIIRLAKGNLKLSITYLFTATTFLSMWINNTAVAAMMLPLTMGMLKGINAEKNHRLYAFVLLGMAFSASIGGIGTLVGSAPNAILASQIPVTFTEWLGYGFPVMVLLVPSMIFSLWVILRPDFSVEFNPSLEKVSFNRKNIITLLIFIGMAIMLLFSSLLNPWISSLLELPKKI
;
A
#
# COMPACT_ATOMS: atom_id res chain seq x y z
N ALA A 1 29.79 -3.14 -26.19
CA ALA A 1 30.25 -1.98 -25.38
C ALA A 1 29.09 -1.33 -24.59
N GLN A 2 27.91 -1.16 -25.22
CA GLN A 2 26.75 -0.50 -24.60
C GLN A 2 26.09 -1.39 -23.53
N GLU A 3 25.97 -2.68 -23.78
CA GLU A 3 25.46 -3.67 -22.82
C GLU A 3 26.31 -3.74 -21.55
N ASN A 4 27.65 -3.73 -21.69
CA ASN A 4 28.56 -3.74 -20.54
C ASN A 4 28.42 -2.48 -19.68
N ARG A 5 28.20 -1.32 -20.28
CA ARG A 5 27.94 -0.07 -19.54
C ARG A 5 26.60 -0.12 -18.83
N GLY A 6 25.56 -0.69 -19.48
CA GLY A 6 24.25 -0.89 -18.86
C GLY A 6 24.33 -1.83 -17.65
N LEU A 7 25.05 -2.94 -17.79
CA LEU A 7 25.26 -3.90 -16.71
C LEU A 7 26.07 -3.27 -15.55
N ALA A 8 27.12 -2.50 -15.88
CA ALA A 8 27.89 -1.77 -14.87
C ALA A 8 27.05 -0.76 -14.10
N LEU A 9 26.17 -0.02 -14.79
CA LEU A 9 25.21 0.89 -14.15
C LEU A 9 24.25 0.14 -13.22
N LEU A 10 23.70 -0.98 -13.68
CA LEU A 10 22.78 -1.81 -12.89
C LEU A 10 23.45 -2.29 -11.58
N ILE A 11 24.67 -2.84 -11.71
CA ILE A 11 25.45 -3.31 -10.55
C ILE A 11 25.78 -2.15 -9.61
N PHE A 12 26.23 -1.01 -10.15
CA PHE A 12 26.57 0.18 -9.36
C PHE A 12 25.36 0.68 -8.55
N ILE A 13 24.22 0.87 -9.19
CA ILE A 13 23.00 1.31 -8.51
C ILE A 13 22.50 0.25 -7.51
N GLY A 14 22.59 -1.03 -7.87
CA GLY A 14 22.25 -2.14 -6.97
C GLY A 14 23.10 -2.14 -5.68
N ILE A 15 24.41 -1.91 -5.80
CA ILE A 15 25.30 -1.80 -4.65
C ILE A 15 24.92 -0.58 -3.80
N LEU A 16 24.65 0.58 -4.41
CA LEU A 16 24.24 1.78 -3.69
C LEU A 16 22.93 1.59 -2.91
N TRP A 17 21.97 0.84 -3.46
CA TRP A 17 20.72 0.50 -2.77
C TRP A 17 20.92 -0.51 -1.63
N LEU A 18 21.73 -1.55 -1.86
CA LEU A 18 21.99 -2.57 -0.85
C LEU A 18 22.82 -2.05 0.33
N THR A 19 23.72 -1.11 0.07
CA THR A 19 24.59 -0.52 1.11
C THR A 19 23.97 0.70 1.77
N GLU A 20 22.84 1.21 1.22
CA GLU A 20 22.23 2.48 1.66
C GLU A 20 23.22 3.65 1.76
N ALA A 21 24.27 3.61 0.93
CA ALA A 21 25.34 4.63 0.93
C ALA A 21 24.82 6.05 0.66
N PHE A 22 23.71 6.15 -0.07
CA PHE A 22 22.94 7.38 -0.27
C PHE A 22 21.47 7.12 0.02
N ASN A 23 20.72 8.18 0.30
CA ASN A 23 19.26 8.08 0.42
C ASN A 23 18.68 7.44 -0.85
N ILE A 24 17.73 6.49 -0.67
CA ILE A 24 17.10 5.72 -1.76
C ILE A 24 16.59 6.63 -2.89
N THR A 25 15.98 7.79 -2.53
CA THR A 25 15.47 8.75 -3.49
C THR A 25 16.58 9.37 -4.34
N VAL A 26 17.72 9.73 -3.71
CA VAL A 26 18.88 10.28 -4.40
C VAL A 26 19.46 9.24 -5.35
N THR A 27 19.65 8.01 -4.90
CA THR A 27 20.13 6.90 -5.74
C THR A 27 19.20 6.67 -6.95
N SER A 28 17.88 6.71 -6.75
CA SER A 28 16.90 6.56 -7.83
C SER A 28 17.01 7.70 -8.86
N LEU A 29 17.19 8.94 -8.43
CA LEU A 29 17.35 10.09 -9.33
C LEU A 29 18.72 10.11 -10.04
N MET A 30 19.73 9.46 -9.49
CA MET A 30 21.02 9.28 -10.16
C MET A 30 20.93 8.37 -11.39
N VAL A 31 19.98 7.41 -11.42
CA VAL A 31 19.85 6.46 -12.54
C VAL A 31 19.76 7.15 -13.90
N PRO A 32 18.78 8.04 -14.17
CA PRO A 32 18.69 8.74 -15.46
C PRO A 32 19.90 9.62 -15.72
N VAL A 33 20.44 10.31 -14.71
CA VAL A 33 21.59 11.20 -14.87
C VAL A 33 22.83 10.43 -15.31
N VAL A 34 23.15 9.32 -14.63
CA VAL A 34 24.32 8.49 -14.97
C VAL A 34 24.11 7.77 -16.31
N ALA A 35 22.89 7.30 -16.61
CA ALA A 35 22.57 6.67 -17.90
C ALA A 35 22.79 7.64 -19.09
N ILE A 36 22.42 8.92 -18.93
CA ILE A 36 22.69 9.97 -19.93
C ILE A 36 24.20 10.21 -20.04
N GLY A 37 24.89 10.39 -18.91
CA GLY A 37 26.34 10.66 -18.86
C GLY A 37 27.18 9.53 -19.49
N LEU A 38 26.75 8.29 -19.36
CA LEU A 38 27.37 7.12 -20.00
C LEU A 38 27.01 6.96 -21.50
N GLY A 39 26.12 7.81 -22.02
CA GLY A 39 25.65 7.73 -23.41
C GLY A 39 24.79 6.49 -23.69
N LEU A 40 24.14 5.92 -22.66
CA LEU A 40 23.25 4.75 -22.81
C LEU A 40 21.92 5.14 -23.43
N ILE A 41 21.37 6.26 -23.03
CA ILE A 41 20.09 6.80 -23.49
C ILE A 41 20.17 8.32 -23.62
N ASN A 42 19.35 8.91 -24.47
CA ASN A 42 19.23 10.36 -24.57
C ASN A 42 18.34 10.92 -23.44
N THR A 43 18.43 12.23 -23.20
CA THR A 43 17.70 12.93 -22.14
C THR A 43 16.18 12.70 -22.23
N GLN A 44 15.62 12.76 -23.43
CA GLN A 44 14.19 12.58 -23.65
C GLN A 44 13.71 11.19 -23.23
N LYS A 45 14.42 10.12 -23.62
CA LYS A 45 14.11 8.74 -23.21
C LYS A 45 14.34 8.51 -21.72
N ALA A 46 15.36 9.14 -21.13
CA ALA A 46 15.66 9.03 -19.71
C ALA A 46 14.57 9.65 -18.82
N LEU A 47 13.96 10.76 -19.27
CA LEU A 47 12.94 11.49 -18.52
C LEU A 47 11.49 11.10 -18.86
N ALA A 48 11.26 10.43 -20.00
CA ALA A 48 9.93 10.00 -20.41
C ALA A 48 9.14 9.20 -19.33
N PRO A 49 9.77 8.29 -18.56
CA PRO A 49 9.05 7.57 -17.50
C PRO A 49 8.46 8.46 -16.41
N PHE A 50 9.06 9.66 -16.16
CA PHE A 50 8.56 10.59 -15.14
C PHE A 50 7.30 11.36 -15.57
N SER A 51 6.94 11.36 -16.85
CA SER A 51 5.76 12.02 -17.41
C SER A 51 4.64 11.06 -17.79
N THR A 52 4.70 9.81 -17.33
CA THR A 52 3.63 8.85 -17.59
C THR A 52 2.40 9.14 -16.73
N PRO A 53 1.15 8.95 -17.24
CA PRO A 53 -0.07 9.18 -16.48
C PRO A 53 -0.14 8.44 -15.16
N ILE A 54 0.50 7.26 -15.08
CA ILE A 54 0.52 6.42 -13.88
C ILE A 54 1.26 7.09 -12.71
N ILE A 55 2.29 7.89 -12.97
CA ILE A 55 3.01 8.66 -11.94
C ILE A 55 2.07 9.69 -11.29
N TYR A 56 1.27 10.37 -12.10
CA TYR A 56 0.29 11.35 -11.58
C TYR A 56 -0.83 10.68 -10.80
N MET A 57 -1.28 9.49 -11.23
CA MET A 57 -2.24 8.67 -10.48
C MET A 57 -1.67 8.29 -9.10
N PHE A 58 -0.41 7.86 -9.02
CA PHE A 58 0.28 7.57 -7.76
C PHE A 58 0.42 8.81 -6.88
N PHE A 59 0.84 9.93 -7.47
CA PHE A 59 0.96 11.18 -6.74
C PHE A 59 -0.37 11.58 -6.09
N GLY A 60 -1.48 11.50 -6.84
CA GLY A 60 -2.81 11.73 -6.30
C GLY A 60 -3.16 10.78 -5.15
N GLY A 61 -2.88 9.49 -5.33
CA GLY A 61 -3.08 8.46 -4.30
C GLY A 61 -2.26 8.73 -3.02
N PHE A 62 -1.00 9.12 -3.17
CA PHE A 62 -0.13 9.46 -2.02
C PHE A 62 -0.59 10.72 -1.28
N VAL A 63 -1.07 11.73 -1.99
CA VAL A 63 -1.64 12.94 -1.37
C VAL A 63 -2.85 12.57 -0.52
N VAL A 64 -3.77 11.78 -1.05
CA VAL A 64 -4.95 11.34 -0.31
C VAL A 64 -4.56 10.47 0.89
N ALA A 65 -3.62 9.54 0.71
CA ALA A 65 -3.08 8.73 1.79
C ALA A 65 -2.47 9.57 2.93
N ALA A 66 -1.67 10.59 2.58
CA ALA A 66 -1.09 11.51 3.55
C ALA A 66 -2.16 12.27 4.33
N VAL A 67 -3.24 12.72 3.67
CA VAL A 67 -4.35 13.41 4.32
C VAL A 67 -5.13 12.48 5.26
N LEU A 68 -5.37 11.22 4.87
CA LEU A 68 -5.98 10.20 5.73
C LEU A 68 -5.18 10.02 7.03
N GLN A 69 -3.85 9.96 6.91
CA GLN A 69 -2.93 9.83 8.03
C GLN A 69 -2.92 11.07 8.93
N ILE A 70 -2.79 12.27 8.36
CA ILE A 70 -2.80 13.54 9.10
C ILE A 70 -4.11 13.72 9.88
N GLN A 71 -5.23 13.26 9.33
CA GLN A 71 -6.54 13.32 9.98
C GLN A 71 -6.79 12.17 10.97
N ASN A 72 -5.81 11.28 11.21
CA ASN A 72 -5.93 10.09 12.07
C ASN A 72 -7.14 9.18 11.72
N LEU A 73 -7.54 9.14 10.46
CA LEU A 73 -8.65 8.29 10.00
C LEU A 73 -8.33 6.80 10.16
N ASP A 74 -7.07 6.43 10.06
CA ASP A 74 -6.51 5.13 10.40
C ASP A 74 -6.89 4.71 11.83
N LYS A 75 -6.61 5.57 12.82
CA LYS A 75 -6.95 5.32 14.24
C LYS A 75 -8.46 5.24 14.46
N ILE A 76 -9.24 6.07 13.77
CA ILE A 76 -10.70 6.03 13.84
C ILE A 76 -11.24 4.70 13.34
N ILE A 77 -10.81 4.27 12.13
CA ILE A 77 -11.21 3.00 11.52
C ILE A 77 -10.86 1.84 12.45
N ALA A 78 -9.66 1.85 12.96
CA ALA A 78 -9.15 0.82 13.82
C ALA A 78 -9.86 0.73 15.17
N ASN A 79 -10.11 1.86 15.85
CA ASN A 79 -10.91 1.88 17.07
C ASN A 79 -12.33 1.38 16.83
N TYR A 80 -12.93 1.74 15.70
CA TYR A 80 -14.25 1.24 15.32
C TYR A 80 -14.25 -0.29 15.16
N ILE A 81 -13.25 -0.82 14.49
CA ILE A 81 -13.05 -2.24 14.24
C ILE A 81 -12.87 -3.03 15.54
N ILE A 82 -12.01 -2.55 16.46
CA ILE A 82 -11.79 -3.20 17.75
C ILE A 82 -13.06 -3.19 18.61
N ARG A 83 -13.83 -2.10 18.56
CA ARG A 83 -15.14 -2.03 19.24
C ARG A 83 -16.14 -3.03 18.69
N LEU A 84 -16.17 -3.24 17.36
CA LEU A 84 -17.03 -4.25 16.72
C LEU A 84 -16.70 -5.67 17.19
N ALA A 85 -15.45 -5.95 17.54
CA ALA A 85 -15.02 -7.25 18.04
C ALA A 85 -15.46 -7.57 19.47
N LYS A 86 -16.07 -6.60 20.19
CA LYS A 86 -16.66 -6.78 21.53
C LYS A 86 -15.74 -7.51 22.52
N GLY A 87 -14.46 -7.21 22.53
CA GLY A 87 -13.48 -7.85 23.41
C GLY A 87 -13.03 -9.25 22.98
N ASN A 88 -13.42 -9.73 21.82
CA ASN A 88 -12.92 -11.00 21.29
C ASN A 88 -11.61 -10.80 20.54
N LEU A 89 -10.52 -11.37 21.07
CA LEU A 89 -9.18 -11.24 20.51
C LEU A 89 -9.08 -11.74 19.06
N LYS A 90 -9.67 -12.92 18.75
CA LYS A 90 -9.63 -13.49 17.40
C LYS A 90 -10.33 -12.58 16.39
N LEU A 91 -11.50 -12.06 16.73
CA LEU A 91 -12.22 -11.11 15.89
C LEU A 91 -11.47 -9.80 15.73
N SER A 92 -10.85 -9.27 16.79
CA SER A 92 -10.05 -8.05 16.74
C SER A 92 -8.87 -8.21 15.77
N ILE A 93 -8.17 -9.35 15.82
CA ILE A 93 -7.05 -9.67 14.93
C ILE A 93 -7.55 -9.81 13.48
N THR A 94 -8.63 -10.53 13.26
CA THR A 94 -9.21 -10.72 11.91
C THR A 94 -9.61 -9.38 11.32
N TYR A 95 -10.27 -8.54 12.08
CA TYR A 95 -10.66 -7.20 11.62
C TYR A 95 -9.46 -6.28 11.39
N LEU A 96 -8.42 -6.38 12.24
CA LEU A 96 -7.16 -5.66 12.04
C LEU A 96 -6.53 -6.04 10.68
N PHE A 97 -6.42 -7.34 10.39
CA PHE A 97 -5.86 -7.81 9.12
C PHE A 97 -6.71 -7.39 7.93
N THR A 98 -8.04 -7.49 8.03
CA THR A 98 -8.97 -7.06 6.98
C THR A 98 -8.85 -5.55 6.71
N ALA A 99 -8.81 -4.73 7.76
CA ALA A 99 -8.65 -3.28 7.62
C ALA A 99 -7.30 -2.91 7.03
N THR A 100 -6.23 -3.55 7.50
CA THR A 100 -4.89 -3.34 6.97
C THR A 100 -4.83 -3.69 5.48
N THR A 101 -5.39 -4.84 5.09
CA THR A 101 -5.50 -5.26 3.69
C THR A 101 -6.27 -4.23 2.86
N PHE A 102 -7.45 -3.81 3.34
CA PHE A 102 -8.29 -2.85 2.62
C PHE A 102 -7.62 -1.48 2.45
N LEU A 103 -7.00 -0.96 3.52
CA LEU A 103 -6.29 0.32 3.44
C LEU A 103 -5.09 0.24 2.49
N SER A 104 -4.38 -0.90 2.48
CA SER A 104 -3.23 -1.09 1.62
C SER A 104 -3.57 -1.24 0.13
N MET A 105 -4.81 -1.49 -0.21
CA MET A 105 -5.27 -1.39 -1.62
C MET A 105 -5.14 0.03 -2.17
N TRP A 106 -5.17 1.05 -1.32
CA TRP A 106 -5.25 2.46 -1.70
C TRP A 106 -4.02 3.27 -1.27
N ILE A 107 -3.30 2.77 -0.28
CA ILE A 107 -2.17 3.44 0.36
C ILE A 107 -0.96 2.52 0.23
N ASN A 108 0.23 3.10 0.08
CA ASN A 108 1.49 2.34 0.03
C ASN A 108 1.62 1.40 1.24
N ASN A 109 2.04 0.15 1.00
CA ASN A 109 2.15 -0.92 1.99
C ASN A 109 2.96 -0.51 3.22
N THR A 110 4.10 0.15 3.02
CA THR A 110 4.98 0.60 4.11
C THR A 110 4.29 1.65 4.98
N ALA A 111 3.57 2.59 4.35
CA ALA A 111 2.82 3.61 5.07
C ALA A 111 1.69 2.99 5.90
N VAL A 112 0.96 2.03 5.33
CA VAL A 112 -0.10 1.30 6.06
C VAL A 112 0.48 0.49 7.21
N ALA A 113 1.58 -0.24 6.99
CA ALA A 113 2.24 -1.01 8.05
C ALA A 113 2.71 -0.10 9.20
N ALA A 114 3.36 1.02 8.88
CA ALA A 114 3.82 1.98 9.88
C ALA A 114 2.65 2.61 10.66
N MET A 115 1.54 2.87 10.00
CA MET A 115 0.32 3.44 10.56
C MET A 115 -0.40 2.45 11.49
N MET A 116 -0.46 1.17 11.09
CA MET A 116 -1.13 0.11 11.83
C MET A 116 -0.30 -0.44 12.99
N LEU A 117 1.03 -0.26 12.98
CA LEU A 117 1.91 -0.77 14.03
C LEU A 117 1.59 -0.22 15.44
N PRO A 118 1.49 1.09 15.67
CA PRO A 118 1.12 1.63 16.99
C PRO A 118 -0.23 1.12 17.48
N LEU A 119 -1.18 0.97 16.56
CA LEU A 119 -2.49 0.42 16.86
C LEU A 119 -2.42 -1.05 17.27
N THR A 120 -1.69 -1.86 16.51
CA THR A 120 -1.46 -3.28 16.81
C THR A 120 -0.80 -3.43 18.17
N MET A 121 0.20 -2.59 18.48
CA MET A 121 0.84 -2.56 19.78
C MET A 121 -0.11 -2.12 20.91
N GLY A 122 -0.97 -1.12 20.64
CA GLY A 122 -2.02 -0.69 21.56
C GLY A 122 -3.04 -1.80 21.86
N MET A 123 -3.42 -2.56 20.84
CA MET A 123 -4.30 -3.73 20.96
C MET A 123 -3.67 -4.84 21.82
N LEU A 124 -2.38 -5.08 21.67
CA LEU A 124 -1.65 -6.10 22.44
C LEU A 124 -1.24 -5.62 23.86
N LYS A 125 -1.46 -4.34 24.18
CA LYS A 125 -1.12 -3.77 25.48
C LYS A 125 -1.88 -4.51 26.60
N GLY A 126 -1.14 -4.95 27.61
CA GLY A 126 -1.69 -5.77 28.71
C GLY A 126 -1.45 -7.27 28.57
N ILE A 127 -1.12 -7.75 27.37
CA ILE A 127 -0.69 -9.13 27.16
C ILE A 127 0.83 -9.19 27.38
N ASN A 128 1.31 -10.13 28.21
CA ASN A 128 2.75 -10.29 28.46
C ASN A 128 3.46 -10.83 27.21
N ALA A 129 4.34 -10.04 26.60
CA ALA A 129 5.04 -10.36 25.36
C ALA A 129 5.99 -11.58 25.49
N GLU A 130 6.68 -11.71 26.63
CA GLU A 130 7.63 -12.81 26.85
C GLU A 130 6.93 -14.17 26.91
N LYS A 131 5.77 -14.21 27.58
CA LYS A 131 4.97 -15.44 27.68
C LYS A 131 4.20 -15.74 26.40
N ASN A 132 3.84 -14.73 25.63
CA ASN A 132 2.95 -14.83 24.45
C ASN A 132 3.66 -14.41 23.14
N HIS A 133 4.97 -14.64 23.03
CA HIS A 133 5.76 -14.23 21.86
C HIS A 133 5.20 -14.75 20.52
N ARG A 134 4.60 -15.95 20.52
CA ARG A 134 3.97 -16.54 19.31
C ARG A 134 2.73 -15.75 18.86
N LEU A 135 1.92 -15.27 19.82
CA LEU A 135 0.77 -14.42 19.54
C LEU A 135 1.24 -13.06 19.00
N TYR A 136 2.25 -12.46 19.63
CA TYR A 136 2.84 -11.21 19.14
C TYR A 136 3.37 -11.36 17.72
N ALA A 137 4.16 -12.41 17.46
CA ALA A 137 4.66 -12.69 16.11
C ALA A 137 3.52 -12.89 15.11
N PHE A 138 2.47 -13.65 15.47
CA PHE A 138 1.31 -13.87 14.62
C PHE A 138 0.61 -12.56 14.25
N VAL A 139 0.38 -11.68 15.21
CA VAL A 139 -0.35 -10.43 14.99
C VAL A 139 0.49 -9.43 14.20
N LEU A 140 1.78 -9.27 14.56
CA LEU A 140 2.66 -8.32 13.89
C LEU A 140 3.01 -8.75 12.46
N LEU A 141 3.37 -10.02 12.26
CA LEU A 141 3.64 -10.54 10.92
C LEU A 141 2.37 -10.59 10.07
N GLY A 142 1.25 -11.00 10.65
CA GLY A 142 -0.02 -11.01 9.95
C GLY A 142 -0.46 -9.62 9.50
N MET A 143 -0.26 -8.58 10.33
CA MET A 143 -0.50 -7.19 9.96
C MET A 143 0.44 -6.73 8.84
N ALA A 144 1.73 -7.01 8.92
CA ALA A 144 2.71 -6.62 7.91
C ALA A 144 2.46 -7.32 6.56
N PHE A 145 2.16 -8.62 6.58
CA PHE A 145 1.78 -9.36 5.37
C PHE A 145 0.42 -8.92 4.81
N SER A 146 -0.55 -8.58 5.67
CA SER A 146 -1.83 -8.01 5.24
C SER A 146 -1.64 -6.70 4.48
N ALA A 147 -0.70 -5.85 4.92
CA ALA A 147 -0.34 -4.65 4.19
C ALA A 147 0.29 -4.98 2.82
N SER A 148 1.22 -5.94 2.77
CA SER A 148 1.87 -6.32 1.51
C SER A 148 0.90 -6.97 0.51
N ILE A 149 0.06 -7.89 0.98
CA ILE A 149 -0.92 -8.59 0.15
C ILE A 149 -2.04 -7.63 -0.31
N GLY A 150 -2.48 -6.72 0.58
CA GLY A 150 -3.50 -5.73 0.26
C GLY A 150 -3.11 -4.85 -0.93
N GLY A 151 -1.82 -4.49 -1.02
CA GLY A 151 -1.29 -3.71 -2.13
C GLY A 151 -1.43 -4.36 -3.51
N ILE A 152 -1.62 -5.67 -3.58
CA ILE A 152 -1.85 -6.38 -4.85
C ILE A 152 -3.24 -6.05 -5.42
N GLY A 153 -4.20 -5.77 -4.56
CA GLY A 153 -5.62 -5.64 -4.91
C GLY A 153 -5.94 -4.56 -5.93
N THR A 154 -5.17 -3.46 -5.98
CA THR A 154 -5.38 -2.36 -6.95
C THR A 154 -4.07 -1.91 -7.59
N LEU A 155 -4.17 -1.17 -8.70
CA LEU A 155 -2.99 -0.56 -9.33
C LEU A 155 -2.26 0.42 -8.42
N VAL A 156 -2.98 1.14 -7.57
CA VAL A 156 -2.43 2.22 -6.71
C VAL A 156 -1.78 1.66 -5.45
N GLY A 157 -2.17 0.45 -5.03
CA GLY A 157 -1.73 -0.12 -3.76
C GLY A 157 -0.23 -0.44 -3.68
N SER A 158 0.42 -0.70 -4.82
CA SER A 158 1.84 -1.06 -4.84
C SER A 158 2.56 -0.55 -6.09
N ALA A 159 3.78 -0.04 -5.91
CA ALA A 159 4.62 0.44 -7.01
C ALA A 159 4.91 -0.63 -8.09
N PRO A 160 5.18 -1.91 -7.78
CA PRO A 160 5.34 -2.95 -8.79
C PRO A 160 4.13 -3.11 -9.73
N ASN A 161 2.90 -2.95 -9.22
CA ASN A 161 1.69 -3.02 -10.03
C ASN A 161 1.69 -1.94 -11.12
N ALA A 162 2.08 -0.73 -10.74
CA ALA A 162 2.18 0.38 -11.64
C ALA A 162 3.27 0.23 -12.69
N ILE A 163 4.43 -0.29 -12.29
CA ILE A 163 5.53 -0.58 -13.21
C ILE A 163 5.05 -1.58 -14.26
N LEU A 164 4.36 -2.65 -13.84
CA LEU A 164 3.79 -3.62 -14.77
C LEU A 164 2.74 -2.98 -15.69
N ALA A 165 1.81 -2.20 -15.13
CA ALA A 165 0.79 -1.50 -15.90
C ALA A 165 1.34 -0.45 -16.87
N SER A 166 2.56 0.07 -16.63
CA SER A 166 3.24 0.95 -17.60
C SER A 166 3.80 0.20 -18.81
N GLN A 167 4.00 -1.12 -18.69
CA GLN A 167 4.53 -1.99 -19.75
C GLN A 167 3.43 -2.70 -20.56
N ILE A 168 2.30 -2.95 -19.93
CA ILE A 168 1.14 -3.61 -20.56
C ILE A 168 -0.10 -2.69 -20.46
N PRO A 169 -0.93 -2.61 -21.51
CA PRO A 169 -2.12 -1.77 -21.51
C PRO A 169 -3.20 -2.39 -20.61
N VAL A 170 -3.16 -2.09 -19.33
CA VAL A 170 -4.15 -2.57 -18.32
C VAL A 170 -4.80 -1.39 -17.65
N THR A 171 -6.13 -1.36 -17.66
CA THR A 171 -6.93 -0.36 -16.95
C THR A 171 -7.02 -0.69 -15.45
N PHE A 172 -7.41 0.30 -14.65
CA PHE A 172 -7.62 0.11 -13.21
C PHE A 172 -8.66 -1.00 -12.92
N THR A 173 -9.74 -1.02 -13.68
CA THR A 173 -10.84 -2.00 -13.52
C THR A 173 -10.41 -3.42 -13.91
N GLU A 174 -9.66 -3.56 -15.00
CA GLU A 174 -9.08 -4.85 -15.41
C GLU A 174 -8.12 -5.38 -14.36
N TRP A 175 -7.23 -4.52 -13.83
CA TRP A 175 -6.34 -4.91 -12.75
C TRP A 175 -7.11 -5.41 -11.53
N LEU A 176 -8.17 -4.70 -11.13
CA LEU A 176 -9.01 -5.10 -10.01
C LEU A 176 -9.62 -6.50 -10.23
N GLY A 177 -9.99 -6.82 -11.47
CA GLY A 177 -10.52 -8.14 -11.84
C GLY A 177 -9.52 -9.28 -11.61
N TYR A 178 -8.22 -9.02 -11.67
CA TYR A 178 -7.15 -10.00 -11.41
C TYR A 178 -6.61 -9.89 -9.98
N GLY A 179 -6.25 -8.70 -9.55
CA GLY A 179 -5.57 -8.46 -8.28
C GLY A 179 -6.44 -8.71 -7.07
N PHE A 180 -7.72 -8.30 -7.11
CA PHE A 180 -8.63 -8.47 -6.00
C PHE A 180 -8.92 -9.96 -5.66
N PRO A 181 -9.25 -10.85 -6.63
CA PRO A 181 -9.42 -12.27 -6.32
C PRO A 181 -8.15 -12.91 -5.75
N VAL A 182 -6.99 -12.57 -6.30
CA VAL A 182 -5.69 -13.07 -5.80
C VAL A 182 -5.48 -12.62 -4.35
N MET A 183 -5.71 -11.36 -4.05
CA MET A 183 -5.62 -10.82 -2.69
C MET A 183 -6.57 -11.54 -1.73
N VAL A 184 -7.83 -11.76 -2.14
CA VAL A 184 -8.85 -12.46 -1.32
C VAL A 184 -8.45 -13.90 -1.03
N LEU A 185 -7.74 -14.57 -1.93
CA LEU A 185 -7.22 -15.93 -1.71
C LEU A 185 -5.95 -15.92 -0.84
N LEU A 186 -5.07 -14.95 -1.05
CA LEU A 186 -3.79 -14.89 -0.33
C LEU A 186 -3.94 -14.52 1.14
N VAL A 187 -4.90 -13.64 1.51
CA VAL A 187 -5.08 -13.23 2.91
C VAL A 187 -5.47 -14.41 3.81
N PRO A 188 -6.50 -15.23 3.53
CA PRO A 188 -6.80 -16.42 4.32
C PRO A 188 -5.64 -17.44 4.32
N SER A 189 -4.97 -17.63 3.17
CA SER A 189 -3.83 -18.53 3.06
C SER A 189 -2.67 -18.11 3.95
N MET A 190 -2.39 -16.82 4.01
CA MET A 190 -1.40 -16.22 4.90
C MET A 190 -1.77 -16.42 6.37
N ILE A 191 -3.02 -16.12 6.73
CA ILE A 191 -3.52 -16.29 8.11
C ILE A 191 -3.39 -17.76 8.52
N PHE A 192 -3.81 -18.68 7.66
CA PHE A 192 -3.70 -20.11 7.90
C PHE A 192 -2.25 -20.56 8.06
N SER A 193 -1.34 -20.14 7.17
CA SER A 193 0.08 -20.47 7.22
C SER A 193 0.72 -19.97 8.52
N LEU A 194 0.47 -18.72 8.90
CA LEU A 194 0.98 -18.16 10.14
C LEU A 194 0.40 -18.90 11.37
N TRP A 195 -0.88 -19.26 11.33
CA TRP A 195 -1.51 -20.01 12.41
C TRP A 195 -0.89 -21.41 12.59
N VAL A 196 -0.63 -22.12 11.50
CA VAL A 196 0.00 -23.45 11.53
C VAL A 196 1.43 -23.37 12.07
N ILE A 197 2.20 -22.38 11.64
CA ILE A 197 3.62 -22.22 12.00
C ILE A 197 3.76 -21.73 13.44
N LEU A 198 3.07 -20.68 13.81
CA LEU A 198 3.25 -19.98 15.08
C LEU A 198 2.38 -20.56 16.20
N ARG A 199 1.26 -21.18 15.88
CA ARG A 199 0.31 -21.77 16.85
C ARG A 199 0.02 -20.83 18.02
N PRO A 200 -0.50 -19.59 17.74
CA PRO A 200 -0.73 -18.59 18.78
C PRO A 200 -1.78 -19.06 19.78
N ASP A 201 -1.57 -18.75 21.05
CA ASP A 201 -2.58 -18.94 22.08
C ASP A 201 -3.54 -17.74 22.13
N PHE A 202 -4.81 -17.98 21.90
CA PHE A 202 -5.86 -16.96 21.93
C PHE A 202 -6.66 -16.97 23.25
N SER A 203 -6.30 -17.79 24.23
CA SER A 203 -7.00 -17.87 25.51
C SER A 203 -6.61 -16.79 26.51
N VAL A 204 -5.73 -15.88 26.11
CA VAL A 204 -5.25 -14.78 26.94
C VAL A 204 -6.35 -13.74 27.21
N GLU A 205 -6.36 -13.17 28.43
CA GLU A 205 -7.22 -12.04 28.75
C GLU A 205 -6.93 -10.87 27.81
N PHE A 206 -7.97 -10.41 27.13
CA PHE A 206 -7.90 -9.34 26.16
C PHE A 206 -8.73 -8.14 26.61
N ASN A 207 -8.03 -7.07 26.97
CA ASN A 207 -8.65 -5.82 27.42
C ASN A 207 -8.04 -4.64 26.67
N PRO A 208 -8.48 -4.39 25.43
CA PRO A 208 -7.84 -3.40 24.56
C PRO A 208 -8.03 -1.99 25.11
N SER A 209 -6.91 -1.26 25.28
CA SER A 209 -6.94 0.16 25.57
C SER A 209 -7.17 0.94 24.27
N LEU A 210 -8.41 1.37 24.06
CA LEU A 210 -8.76 2.20 22.91
C LEU A 210 -8.49 3.68 23.19
N GLU A 211 -7.70 4.32 22.35
CA GLU A 211 -7.56 5.77 22.37
C GLU A 211 -8.88 6.43 21.93
N LYS A 212 -9.32 7.44 22.67
CA LYS A 212 -10.47 8.25 22.25
C LYS A 212 -10.03 9.17 21.11
N VAL A 213 -10.37 8.81 19.87
CA VAL A 213 -10.16 9.70 18.73
C VAL A 213 -11.48 10.40 18.43
N SER A 214 -11.47 11.72 18.38
CA SER A 214 -12.65 12.51 18.04
C SER A 214 -12.87 12.50 16.53
N PHE A 215 -14.09 12.17 16.11
CA PHE A 215 -14.51 12.27 14.72
C PHE A 215 -15.05 13.69 14.45
N ASN A 216 -14.41 14.42 13.57
CA ASN A 216 -14.73 15.82 13.30
C ASN A 216 -15.13 16.04 11.83
N ARG A 217 -15.57 17.28 11.50
CA ARG A 217 -16.00 17.65 10.15
C ARG A 217 -14.89 17.43 9.09
N LYS A 218 -13.62 17.64 9.45
CA LYS A 218 -12.49 17.42 8.53
C LYS A 218 -12.34 15.95 8.16
N ASN A 219 -12.56 15.04 9.12
CA ASN A 219 -12.55 13.61 8.88
C ASN A 219 -13.61 13.19 7.87
N ILE A 220 -14.82 13.77 7.97
CA ILE A 220 -15.92 13.49 7.02
C ILE A 220 -15.52 13.95 5.62
N ILE A 221 -15.01 15.18 5.48
CA ILE A 221 -14.59 15.72 4.17
C ILE A 221 -13.50 14.86 3.56
N THR A 222 -12.49 14.48 4.34
CA THR A 222 -11.39 13.62 3.88
C THR A 222 -11.91 12.26 3.42
N LEU A 223 -12.83 11.66 4.18
CA LEU A 223 -13.44 10.38 3.83
C LEU A 223 -14.25 10.48 2.53
N LEU A 224 -15.02 11.56 2.35
CA LEU A 224 -15.78 11.80 1.13
C LEU A 224 -14.87 11.99 -0.08
N ILE A 225 -13.76 12.71 0.06
CA ILE A 225 -12.76 12.87 -1.01
C ILE A 225 -12.14 11.51 -1.35
N PHE A 226 -11.76 10.72 -0.35
CA PHE A 226 -11.21 9.38 -0.57
C PHE A 226 -12.21 8.46 -1.29
N ILE A 227 -13.45 8.40 -0.83
CA ILE A 227 -14.51 7.61 -1.47
C ILE A 227 -14.75 8.10 -2.91
N GLY A 228 -14.80 9.42 -3.12
CA GLY A 228 -14.96 10.01 -4.45
C GLY A 228 -13.82 9.59 -5.39
N MET A 229 -12.57 9.67 -4.93
CA MET A 229 -11.41 9.21 -5.70
C MET A 229 -11.51 7.70 -6.02
N ALA A 230 -11.85 6.88 -5.03
CA ALA A 230 -11.99 5.45 -5.23
C ALA A 230 -13.08 5.11 -6.27
N ILE A 231 -14.23 5.79 -6.20
CA ILE A 231 -15.31 5.65 -7.19
C ILE A 231 -14.83 6.09 -8.58
N MET A 232 -14.16 7.23 -8.69
CA MET A 232 -13.64 7.70 -9.98
C MET A 232 -12.64 6.71 -10.60
N LEU A 233 -11.77 6.11 -9.79
CA LEU A 233 -10.82 5.10 -10.27
C LEU A 233 -11.52 3.79 -10.67
N LEU A 234 -12.50 3.33 -9.89
CA LEU A 234 -13.28 2.13 -10.19
C LEU A 234 -14.07 2.26 -11.50
N PHE A 235 -14.63 3.43 -11.75
CA PHE A 235 -15.41 3.70 -12.95
C PHE A 235 -14.62 4.41 -14.06
N SER A 236 -13.29 4.46 -13.96
CA SER A 236 -12.43 5.16 -14.91
C SER A 236 -12.61 4.67 -16.35
N SER A 237 -12.80 3.36 -16.57
CA SER A 237 -13.06 2.78 -17.88
C SER A 237 -14.37 3.26 -18.53
N LEU A 238 -15.37 3.59 -17.71
CA LEU A 238 -16.66 4.15 -18.18
C LEU A 238 -16.59 5.67 -18.30
N LEU A 239 -15.85 6.33 -17.42
CA LEU A 239 -15.75 7.79 -17.37
C LEU A 239 -14.83 8.35 -18.45
N ASN A 240 -13.72 7.67 -18.77
CA ASN A 240 -12.75 8.14 -19.74
C ASN A 240 -13.34 8.44 -21.14
N PRO A 241 -14.18 7.58 -21.75
CA PRO A 241 -14.80 7.88 -23.04
C PRO A 241 -15.72 9.11 -22.97
N TRP A 242 -16.46 9.26 -21.88
CA TRP A 242 -17.38 10.37 -21.66
C TRP A 242 -16.62 11.69 -21.42
N ILE A 243 -15.59 11.68 -20.58
CA ILE A 243 -14.74 12.85 -20.32
C ILE A 243 -13.99 13.26 -21.60
N SER A 244 -13.47 12.30 -22.37
CA SER A 244 -12.78 12.58 -23.63
C SER A 244 -13.72 13.23 -24.66
N SER A 245 -14.99 12.84 -24.71
CA SER A 245 -16.00 13.45 -25.59
C SER A 245 -16.38 14.85 -25.14
N LEU A 246 -16.42 15.09 -23.82
CA LEU A 246 -16.79 16.40 -23.25
C LEU A 246 -15.69 17.45 -23.41
N LEU A 247 -14.41 17.01 -23.32
CA LEU A 247 -13.23 17.89 -23.38
C LEU A 247 -12.60 17.93 -24.77
N GLU A 248 -13.20 17.32 -25.79
CA GLU A 248 -12.67 17.21 -27.16
C GLU A 248 -11.22 16.64 -27.19
N LEU A 249 -10.84 15.84 -26.21
CA LEU A 249 -9.52 15.26 -26.13
C LEU A 249 -9.37 14.10 -27.15
N PRO A 250 -8.18 13.91 -27.74
CA PRO A 250 -7.96 12.80 -28.65
C PRO A 250 -8.23 11.46 -27.97
N LYS A 251 -9.01 10.59 -28.63
CA LYS A 251 -9.47 9.27 -28.14
C LYS A 251 -8.38 8.24 -27.82
N LYS A 252 -7.12 8.65 -27.75
CA LYS A 252 -5.97 7.80 -27.41
C LYS A 252 -5.22 8.43 -26.22
N ILE A 253 -5.59 8.02 -25.05
CA ILE A 253 -4.68 7.96 -23.91
C ILE A 253 -4.79 6.57 -23.27
#